data_7019c78c5ab7fe95697a7a042040caee
#
_entry.id   7019c78c5ab7fe95697a7a042040caee
#
_cell.length_a   1.000
_cell.length_b   1.000
_cell.length_c   1.000
_cell.angle_alpha   90.00
_cell.angle_beta   90.00
_cell.angle_gamma   90.00
#
_symmetry.space_group_name_H-M   'P 1'
#
loop_
_entity.id
_entity.type
_entity.pdbx_description
1 polymer ?
#
loop_
_entity_poly.entity_id
_entity_poly.type
_entity_poly.pdbx_seq_one_letter_code
_entity_poly.pdbx_strand_id
1 'polypeptide(L)'
;MTQDLAIVIPAGPGDIAWHGLLPQLVPVAAREILLVLPDDATDAPSNLPEQVRIVRAIAGRASQLNAGANTSDALWLWFLHADSRVDATTLAAVAAFVSEDADAIGYFDLGFLDDGPRLTRLNAAGANLRSRIAGLPFGDQGLLISLRVFRALRGFDLSLQSGEDHALVWKARHAGIPLRRLAAPIYTSARKYAQHGWWRTTRQHLVLTCRQAWRHSREKA
;
A
#
# COMPACT_ATOMS: atom_id res chain seq x y z
N MET A 1 21.25 3.29 -4.15
CA MET A 1 20.20 4.28 -4.33
C MET A 1 18.87 3.88 -3.70
N THR A 2 18.50 2.61 -3.64
CA THR A 2 17.35 2.13 -2.82
C THR A 2 17.76 1.71 -1.41
N GLN A 3 19.04 1.90 -1.03
CA GLN A 3 19.57 1.59 0.30
C GLN A 3 18.91 2.40 1.44
N ASP A 4 18.19 3.44 1.10
CA ASP A 4 17.42 4.26 2.05
C ASP A 4 15.91 3.98 1.98
N LEU A 5 15.50 2.87 1.41
CA LEU A 5 14.11 2.44 1.27
C LEU A 5 13.80 1.30 2.25
N ALA A 6 12.73 1.45 3.02
CA ALA A 6 12.08 0.36 3.73
C ALA A 6 10.75 -0.01 3.04
N ILE A 7 10.51 -1.30 2.88
CA ILE A 7 9.26 -1.83 2.34
C ILE A 7 8.45 -2.39 3.50
N VAL A 8 7.23 -1.88 3.70
CA VAL A 8 6.35 -2.27 4.82
C VAL A 8 5.17 -3.09 4.29
N ILE A 9 5.06 -4.33 4.76
CA ILE A 9 4.06 -5.30 4.32
C ILE A 9 3.27 -5.78 5.54
N PRO A 10 2.05 -5.27 5.77
CA PRO A 10 1.17 -5.79 6.81
C PRO A 10 0.57 -7.13 6.34
N ALA A 11 0.61 -8.15 7.18
CA ALA A 11 -0.03 -9.43 6.92
C ALA A 11 -0.98 -9.76 8.08
N GLY A 12 -2.21 -10.17 7.74
CA GLY A 12 -3.21 -10.59 8.72
C GLY A 12 -2.92 -11.97 9.28
N PRO A 13 -3.69 -12.42 10.30
CA PRO A 13 -3.58 -13.77 10.82
C PRO A 13 -3.79 -14.81 9.70
N GLY A 14 -2.84 -15.74 9.55
CA GLY A 14 -2.90 -16.78 8.52
C GLY A 14 -2.74 -16.31 7.07
N ASP A 15 -2.42 -15.03 6.85
CA ASP A 15 -2.18 -14.53 5.49
C ASP A 15 -0.80 -14.97 5.01
N ILE A 16 -0.79 -15.80 3.97
CA ILE A 16 0.43 -16.34 3.32
C ILE A 16 0.70 -15.70 1.95
N ALA A 17 -0.08 -14.70 1.53
CA ALA A 17 0.03 -14.13 0.19
C ALA A 17 1.37 -13.43 -0.05
N TRP A 18 2.01 -12.93 1.01
CA TRP A 18 3.34 -12.32 1.00
C TRP A 18 4.45 -13.26 0.51
N HIS A 19 4.29 -14.59 0.60
CA HIS A 19 5.27 -15.54 0.04
C HIS A 19 5.51 -15.34 -1.46
N GLY A 20 4.45 -14.95 -2.20
CA GLY A 20 4.59 -14.66 -3.63
C GLY A 20 5.13 -13.26 -3.94
N LEU A 21 5.11 -12.34 -2.96
CA LEU A 21 5.62 -10.98 -3.11
C LEU A 21 7.11 -10.90 -2.78
N LEU A 22 7.57 -11.52 -1.69
CA LEU A 22 8.94 -11.39 -1.20
C LEU A 22 10.01 -11.68 -2.26
N PRO A 23 9.93 -12.77 -3.07
CA PRO A 23 10.92 -13.04 -4.10
C PRO A 23 11.06 -11.93 -5.16
N GLN A 24 9.96 -11.18 -5.40
CA GLN A 24 9.95 -10.08 -6.36
C GLN A 24 10.60 -8.81 -5.78
N LEU A 25 10.67 -8.69 -4.45
CA LEU A 25 11.23 -7.54 -3.76
C LEU A 25 12.74 -7.67 -3.48
N VAL A 26 13.27 -8.89 -3.44
CA VAL A 26 14.70 -9.14 -3.22
C VAL A 26 15.60 -8.31 -4.17
N PRO A 27 15.30 -8.19 -5.48
CA PRO A 27 16.14 -7.40 -6.41
C PRO A 27 16.13 -5.89 -6.17
N VAL A 28 15.23 -5.36 -5.32
CA VAL A 28 15.11 -3.90 -5.05
C VAL A 28 16.36 -3.37 -4.35
N ALA A 29 17.14 -4.23 -3.69
CA ALA A 29 18.23 -3.83 -2.78
C ALA A 29 17.75 -2.76 -1.77
N ALA A 30 16.52 -2.92 -1.27
CA ALA A 30 16.00 -2.11 -0.19
C ALA A 30 16.86 -2.30 1.06
N ARG A 31 16.91 -1.28 1.92
CA ARG A 31 17.58 -1.37 3.22
C ARG A 31 17.01 -2.50 4.07
N GLU A 32 15.69 -2.62 4.05
CA GLU A 32 14.97 -3.67 4.77
C GLU A 32 13.56 -3.87 4.19
N ILE A 33 13.06 -5.08 4.35
CA ILE A 33 11.68 -5.46 4.08
C ILE A 33 11.05 -5.85 5.42
N LEU A 34 10.04 -5.10 5.86
CA LEU A 34 9.38 -5.27 7.14
C LEU A 34 8.07 -6.03 6.94
N LEU A 35 8.07 -7.32 7.26
CA LEU A 35 6.85 -8.11 7.32
C LEU A 35 6.21 -7.90 8.70
N VAL A 36 5.10 -7.17 8.73
CA VAL A 36 4.45 -6.80 9.99
C VAL A 36 3.28 -7.73 10.28
N LEU A 37 3.43 -8.53 11.33
CA LEU A 37 2.46 -9.54 11.77
C LEU A 37 1.75 -9.07 13.03
N PRO A 38 0.51 -9.54 13.29
CA PRO A 38 -0.14 -9.32 14.57
C PRO A 38 0.64 -9.92 15.73
N ASP A 39 0.57 -9.30 16.92
CA ASP A 39 1.25 -9.78 18.13
C ASP A 39 0.79 -11.18 18.54
N ASP A 40 -0.47 -11.50 18.29
CA ASP A 40 -1.12 -12.79 18.59
C ASP A 40 -0.93 -13.85 17.48
N ALA A 41 -0.22 -13.54 16.41
CA ALA A 41 0.07 -14.53 15.38
C ALA A 41 1.03 -15.60 15.93
N THR A 42 0.57 -16.84 15.96
CA THR A 42 1.31 -17.99 16.53
C THR A 42 2.45 -18.47 15.63
N ASP A 43 2.30 -18.26 14.32
CA ASP A 43 3.23 -18.78 13.33
C ASP A 43 4.25 -17.70 12.95
N ALA A 44 5.51 -17.87 13.38
CA ALA A 44 6.62 -17.11 12.87
C ALA A 44 7.11 -17.76 11.56
N PRO A 45 7.12 -17.03 10.43
CA PRO A 45 7.69 -17.55 9.20
C PRO A 45 9.14 -17.98 9.40
N SER A 46 9.49 -19.18 8.95
CA SER A 46 10.85 -19.68 8.88
C SER A 46 11.43 -19.47 7.48
N ASN A 47 12.76 -19.41 7.37
CA ASN A 47 13.48 -19.29 6.11
C ASN A 47 13.16 -18.03 5.29
N LEU A 48 13.07 -16.88 5.96
CA LEU A 48 12.97 -15.59 5.30
C LEU A 48 14.31 -15.16 4.68
N PRO A 49 14.30 -14.43 3.55
CA PRO A 49 15.49 -13.76 3.03
C PRO A 49 16.14 -12.85 4.09
N GLU A 50 17.45 -12.70 4.09
CA GLU A 50 18.21 -11.96 5.10
C GLU A 50 17.72 -10.50 5.28
N GLN A 51 17.29 -9.85 4.20
CA GLN A 51 16.77 -8.50 4.24
C GLN A 51 15.32 -8.37 4.80
N VAL A 52 14.66 -9.50 5.07
CA VAL A 52 13.30 -9.51 5.61
C VAL A 52 13.33 -9.60 7.13
N ARG A 53 12.77 -8.61 7.78
CA ARG A 53 12.64 -8.56 9.24
C ARG A 53 11.16 -8.64 9.64
N ILE A 54 10.85 -9.49 10.61
CA ILE A 54 9.52 -9.56 11.21
C ILE A 54 9.39 -8.45 12.26
N VAL A 55 8.30 -7.71 12.14
CA VAL A 55 7.84 -6.74 13.15
C VAL A 55 6.53 -7.25 13.73
N ARG A 56 6.34 -7.13 15.04
CA ARG A 56 5.09 -7.46 15.71
C ARG A 56 4.34 -6.18 16.07
N ALA A 57 3.02 -6.20 15.91
CA ALA A 57 2.16 -5.06 16.22
C ALA A 57 0.75 -5.52 16.61
N ILE A 58 0.02 -4.65 17.30
CA ILE A 58 -1.40 -4.85 17.54
C ILE A 58 -2.11 -5.12 16.23
N ALA A 59 -3.00 -6.11 16.21
CA ALA A 59 -3.77 -6.47 15.03
C ALA A 59 -4.56 -5.28 14.47
N GLY A 60 -4.43 -5.06 13.19
CA GLY A 60 -5.06 -3.94 12.48
C GLY A 60 -4.10 -3.28 11.49
N ARG A 61 -4.60 -3.04 10.28
CA ARG A 61 -3.76 -2.60 9.17
C ARG A 61 -3.05 -1.27 9.44
N ALA A 62 -3.76 -0.27 9.97
CA ALA A 62 -3.16 1.02 10.34
C ALA A 62 -2.06 0.87 11.41
N SER A 63 -2.31 0.03 12.44
CA SER A 63 -1.36 -0.25 13.50
C SER A 63 -0.10 -0.93 12.95
N GLN A 64 -0.28 -1.96 12.11
CA GLN A 64 0.83 -2.69 11.51
C GLN A 64 1.67 -1.81 10.57
N LEU A 65 1.03 -0.99 9.73
CA LEU A 65 1.73 -0.06 8.83
C LEU A 65 2.52 0.99 9.61
N ASN A 66 1.94 1.57 10.67
CA ASN A 66 2.64 2.51 11.53
C ASN A 66 3.79 1.86 12.29
N ALA A 67 3.60 0.64 12.81
CA ALA A 67 4.65 -0.08 13.52
C ALA A 67 5.85 -0.36 12.60
N GLY A 68 5.60 -0.82 11.37
CA GLY A 68 6.65 -0.98 10.37
C GLY A 68 7.39 0.33 10.09
N ALA A 69 6.65 1.41 9.82
CA ALA A 69 7.24 2.72 9.55
C ALA A 69 8.06 3.26 10.73
N ASN A 70 7.62 3.04 11.98
CA ASN A 70 8.31 3.52 13.18
C ASN A 70 9.53 2.68 13.55
N THR A 71 9.61 1.45 13.04
CA THR A 71 10.73 0.54 13.30
C THR A 71 11.92 0.84 12.38
N SER A 72 11.70 1.57 11.29
CA SER A 72 12.70 1.88 10.28
C SER A 72 13.30 3.28 10.42
N ASP A 73 14.60 3.38 10.16
CA ASP A 73 15.33 4.63 9.97
C ASP A 73 15.59 4.95 8.48
N ALA A 74 14.97 4.20 7.56
CA ALA A 74 15.08 4.47 6.14
C ALA A 74 14.44 5.81 5.79
N LEU A 75 15.01 6.52 4.82
CA LEU A 75 14.48 7.83 4.41
C LEU A 75 13.16 7.72 3.64
N TRP A 76 12.91 6.57 3.03
CA TRP A 76 11.73 6.28 2.21
C TRP A 76 10.99 5.05 2.71
N LEU A 77 9.66 5.12 2.65
CA LEU A 77 8.74 4.04 3.00
C LEU A 77 7.90 3.67 1.79
N TRP A 78 7.87 2.39 1.45
CA TRP A 78 6.99 1.84 0.44
C TRP A 78 6.01 0.87 1.08
N PHE A 79 4.73 1.24 1.12
CA PHE A 79 3.67 0.44 1.70
C PHE A 79 3.03 -0.46 0.64
N LEU A 80 3.10 -1.77 0.85
CA LEU A 80 2.54 -2.79 -0.05
C LEU A 80 1.56 -3.70 0.69
N HIS A 81 0.55 -4.18 -0.01
CA HIS A 81 -0.29 -5.26 0.50
C HIS A 81 0.45 -6.60 0.37
N ALA A 82 0.14 -7.56 1.26
CA ALA A 82 0.73 -8.90 1.21
C ALA A 82 0.44 -9.64 -0.11
N ASP A 83 -0.71 -9.37 -0.72
CA ASP A 83 -1.12 -9.96 -2.00
C ASP A 83 -0.72 -9.13 -3.24
N SER A 84 0.08 -8.08 -3.06
CA SER A 84 0.64 -7.31 -4.17
C SER A 84 1.63 -8.14 -4.98
N ARG A 85 1.76 -7.79 -6.26
CA ARG A 85 2.83 -8.29 -7.16
C ARG A 85 3.40 -7.12 -7.92
N VAL A 86 4.70 -7.16 -8.08
CA VAL A 86 5.49 -6.11 -8.75
C VAL A 86 6.35 -6.73 -9.84
N ASP A 87 6.75 -5.93 -10.80
CA ASP A 87 7.64 -6.33 -11.89
C ASP A 87 8.86 -5.41 -11.98
N ALA A 88 9.75 -5.67 -12.93
CA ALA A 88 10.94 -4.88 -13.13
C ALA A 88 10.65 -3.40 -13.43
N THR A 89 9.53 -3.09 -14.09
CA THR A 89 9.14 -1.71 -14.40
C THR A 89 8.70 -0.97 -13.14
N THR A 90 8.00 -1.66 -12.23
CA THR A 90 7.62 -1.14 -10.92
C THR A 90 8.87 -0.80 -10.10
N LEU A 91 9.84 -1.73 -10.05
CA LEU A 91 11.08 -1.54 -9.29
C LEU A 91 11.93 -0.39 -9.84
N ALA A 92 12.02 -0.25 -11.16
CA ALA A 92 12.70 0.87 -11.79
C ALA A 92 12.02 2.21 -11.47
N ALA A 93 10.68 2.26 -11.46
CA ALA A 93 9.93 3.45 -11.11
C ALA A 93 10.12 3.85 -9.63
N VAL A 94 10.21 2.88 -8.71
CA VAL A 94 10.58 3.12 -7.30
C VAL A 94 11.96 3.77 -7.20
N ALA A 95 12.96 3.18 -7.86
CA ALA A 95 14.34 3.68 -7.82
C ALA A 95 14.44 5.11 -8.37
N ALA A 96 13.76 5.39 -9.48
CA ALA A 96 13.72 6.73 -10.07
C ALA A 96 13.07 7.74 -9.12
N PHE A 97 11.91 7.42 -8.53
CA PHE A 97 11.20 8.31 -7.62
C PHE A 97 12.02 8.62 -6.36
N VAL A 98 12.63 7.61 -5.75
CA VAL A 98 13.49 7.78 -4.56
C VAL A 98 14.71 8.65 -4.88
N SER A 99 15.28 8.52 -6.08
CA SER A 99 16.44 9.33 -6.49
C SER A 99 16.14 10.81 -6.73
N GLU A 100 14.89 11.16 -7.01
CA GLU A 100 14.44 12.55 -7.18
C GLU A 100 14.30 13.31 -5.86
N ASP A 101 14.25 12.61 -4.74
CA ASP A 101 14.08 13.15 -3.37
C ASP A 101 12.98 14.21 -3.24
N ALA A 102 11.87 14.00 -3.94
CA ALA A 102 10.77 14.95 -3.99
C ALA A 102 9.83 14.80 -2.79
N ASP A 103 9.35 15.92 -2.23
CA ASP A 103 8.30 15.95 -1.22
C ASP A 103 6.92 15.63 -1.81
N ALA A 104 6.73 14.39 -2.19
CA ALA A 104 5.51 13.89 -2.82
C ALA A 104 5.18 12.49 -2.31
N ILE A 105 3.93 12.05 -2.53
CA ILE A 105 3.54 10.65 -2.38
C ILE A 105 3.46 10.05 -3.78
N GLY A 106 4.29 9.03 -4.04
CA GLY A 106 4.23 8.21 -5.22
C GLY A 106 3.13 7.16 -5.12
N TYR A 107 2.44 6.87 -6.23
CA TYR A 107 1.49 5.77 -6.35
C TYR A 107 1.52 5.16 -7.74
N PHE A 108 1.12 3.90 -7.87
CA PHE A 108 1.20 3.12 -9.10
C PHE A 108 -0.17 2.91 -9.75
N ASP A 109 -0.16 2.46 -11.00
CA ASP A 109 -1.38 1.99 -11.64
C ASP A 109 -1.79 0.62 -11.08
N LEU A 110 -3.06 0.47 -10.73
CA LEU A 110 -3.60 -0.79 -10.25
C LEU A 110 -3.83 -1.75 -11.42
N GLY A 111 -3.39 -2.99 -11.26
CA GLY A 111 -3.76 -4.13 -12.06
C GLY A 111 -4.35 -5.25 -11.18
N PHE A 112 -4.99 -6.23 -11.79
CA PHE A 112 -5.41 -7.46 -11.10
C PHE A 112 -4.69 -8.65 -11.71
N LEU A 113 -4.37 -9.63 -10.84
CA LEU A 113 -3.90 -10.94 -11.27
C LEU A 113 -5.03 -11.71 -11.99
N ASP A 114 -4.66 -12.69 -12.81
CA ASP A 114 -5.62 -13.55 -13.52
C ASP A 114 -6.20 -14.65 -12.60
N ASP A 115 -6.38 -14.35 -11.31
CA ASP A 115 -6.91 -15.25 -10.26
C ASP A 115 -8.38 -14.96 -9.92
N GLY A 116 -9.10 -14.26 -10.78
CA GLY A 116 -10.50 -13.89 -10.62
C GLY A 116 -11.22 -13.51 -11.91
N PRO A 117 -12.42 -12.92 -11.80
CA PRO A 117 -13.23 -12.54 -12.97
C PRO A 117 -12.55 -11.49 -13.84
N ARG A 118 -12.58 -11.64 -15.17
CA ARG A 118 -12.03 -10.66 -16.13
C ARG A 118 -12.61 -9.24 -15.96
N LEU A 119 -13.80 -9.12 -15.39
CA LEU A 119 -14.46 -7.84 -15.12
C LEU A 119 -13.70 -6.97 -14.11
N THR A 120 -12.76 -7.54 -13.33
CA THR A 120 -11.88 -6.76 -12.43
C THR A 120 -11.00 -5.76 -13.18
N ARG A 121 -10.78 -5.94 -14.49
CA ARG A 121 -10.12 -4.94 -15.34
C ARG A 121 -10.88 -3.61 -15.37
N LEU A 122 -12.20 -3.63 -15.28
CA LEU A 122 -13.03 -2.42 -15.16
C LEU A 122 -12.82 -1.73 -13.81
N ASN A 123 -12.66 -2.52 -12.75
CA ASN A 123 -12.33 -1.99 -11.41
C ASN A 123 -10.96 -1.32 -11.40
N ALA A 124 -9.95 -1.95 -12.03
CA ALA A 124 -8.62 -1.35 -12.18
C ALA A 124 -8.68 -0.05 -12.99
N ALA A 125 -9.37 -0.04 -14.13
CA ALA A 125 -9.55 1.16 -14.95
C ALA A 125 -10.24 2.29 -14.16
N GLY A 126 -11.29 1.97 -13.40
CA GLY A 126 -12.00 2.93 -12.54
C GLY A 126 -11.12 3.47 -11.41
N ALA A 127 -10.34 2.61 -10.73
CA ALA A 127 -9.40 3.01 -9.69
C ALA A 127 -8.31 3.95 -10.26
N ASN A 128 -7.72 3.59 -11.39
CA ASN A 128 -6.70 4.40 -12.05
C ASN A 128 -7.25 5.76 -12.51
N LEU A 129 -8.46 5.78 -13.07
CA LEU A 129 -9.13 7.04 -13.48
C LEU A 129 -9.39 7.94 -12.27
N ARG A 130 -9.93 7.38 -11.17
CA ARG A 130 -10.13 8.10 -9.91
C ARG A 130 -8.83 8.71 -9.41
N SER A 131 -7.75 7.93 -9.38
CA SER A 131 -6.46 8.37 -8.87
C SER A 131 -5.85 9.47 -9.73
N ARG A 132 -5.99 9.36 -11.06
CA ARG A 132 -5.46 10.36 -12.02
C ARG A 132 -6.26 11.66 -12.03
N ILE A 133 -7.60 11.60 -11.98
CA ILE A 133 -8.47 12.78 -12.11
C ILE A 133 -8.75 13.40 -10.74
N ALA A 134 -9.15 12.57 -9.77
CA ALA A 134 -9.51 13.06 -8.44
C ALA A 134 -8.31 13.14 -7.47
N GLY A 135 -7.13 12.62 -7.83
CA GLY A 135 -5.96 12.55 -6.95
C GLY A 135 -6.26 11.74 -5.69
N LEU A 136 -6.90 10.59 -5.82
CA LEU A 136 -7.29 9.74 -4.71
C LEU A 136 -6.81 8.30 -4.93
N PRO A 137 -5.48 8.03 -4.88
CA PRO A 137 -4.97 6.68 -4.87
C PRO A 137 -5.31 5.98 -3.55
N PHE A 138 -5.43 4.65 -3.59
CA PHE A 138 -5.63 3.80 -2.42
C PHE A 138 -4.38 2.96 -2.15
N GLY A 139 -4.35 2.28 -1.01
CA GLY A 139 -3.20 1.51 -0.58
C GLY A 139 -2.84 0.33 -1.48
N ASP A 140 -3.81 -0.22 -2.22
CA ASP A 140 -3.59 -1.25 -3.24
C ASP A 140 -2.79 -0.74 -4.45
N GLN A 141 -2.60 0.57 -4.56
CA GLN A 141 -1.74 1.22 -5.55
C GLN A 141 -0.31 1.48 -5.03
N GLY A 142 0.07 0.95 -3.86
CA GLY A 142 1.41 0.99 -3.30
C GLY A 142 1.90 2.42 -3.03
N LEU A 143 1.66 2.94 -1.84
CA LEU A 143 2.06 4.30 -1.49
C LEU A 143 3.56 4.36 -1.17
N LEU A 144 4.30 5.20 -1.88
CA LEU A 144 5.73 5.46 -1.70
C LEU A 144 5.91 6.90 -1.19
N ILE A 145 6.48 7.06 0.00
CA ILE A 145 6.52 8.34 0.71
C ILE A 145 7.83 8.51 1.49
N SER A 146 8.37 9.71 1.58
CA SER A 146 9.50 9.95 2.47
C SER A 146 9.07 9.84 3.94
N LEU A 147 9.96 9.30 4.80
CA LEU A 147 9.72 9.19 6.23
C LEU A 147 9.40 10.57 6.85
N ARG A 148 10.03 11.63 6.34
CA ARG A 148 9.78 13.00 6.77
C ARG A 148 8.33 13.41 6.51
N VAL A 149 7.83 13.21 5.30
CA VAL A 149 6.44 13.53 4.92
C VAL A 149 5.47 12.64 5.71
N PHE A 150 5.76 11.35 5.85
CA PHE A 150 4.93 10.42 6.63
C PHE A 150 4.77 10.86 8.08
N ARG A 151 5.86 11.26 8.73
CA ARG A 151 5.85 11.79 10.10
C ARG A 151 5.11 13.13 10.21
N ALA A 152 5.28 14.03 9.25
CA ALA A 152 4.55 15.30 9.20
C ALA A 152 3.03 15.09 9.09
N LEU A 153 2.59 14.06 8.37
CA LEU A 153 1.18 13.66 8.26
C LEU A 153 0.68 12.86 9.48
N ARG A 154 1.53 12.59 10.47
CA ARG A 154 1.23 11.78 11.67
C ARG A 154 0.81 10.34 11.35
N GLY A 155 1.31 9.79 10.25
CA GLY A 155 1.06 8.43 9.83
C GLY A 155 -0.41 8.07 9.56
N PHE A 156 -0.68 6.77 9.58
CA PHE A 156 -2.04 6.24 9.41
C PHE A 156 -2.89 6.45 10.67
N ASP A 157 -4.17 6.72 10.48
CA ASP A 157 -5.13 6.98 11.57
C ASP A 157 -5.58 5.67 12.21
N LEU A 158 -5.21 5.48 13.48
CA LEU A 158 -5.54 4.28 14.28
C LEU A 158 -7.03 4.21 14.68
N SER A 159 -7.76 5.31 14.60
CA SER A 159 -9.19 5.33 14.94
C SER A 159 -10.07 4.69 13.85
N LEU A 160 -9.51 4.48 12.65
CA LEU A 160 -10.23 3.93 11.51
C LEU A 160 -10.09 2.41 11.46
N GLN A 161 -11.23 1.73 11.32
CA GLN A 161 -11.25 0.29 11.07
C GLN A 161 -10.88 -0.07 9.62
N SER A 162 -11.02 0.87 8.70
CA SER A 162 -10.68 0.73 7.27
C SER A 162 -10.59 2.08 6.58
N GLY A 163 -9.80 2.17 5.49
CA GLY A 163 -9.63 3.40 4.72
C GLY A 163 -8.57 4.33 5.31
N GLU A 164 -7.66 3.78 6.11
CA GLU A 164 -6.50 4.46 6.67
C GLU A 164 -5.59 5.05 5.59
N ASP A 165 -5.44 4.35 4.48
CA ASP A 165 -4.71 4.80 3.28
C ASP A 165 -5.39 5.99 2.62
N HIS A 166 -6.72 5.93 2.48
CA HIS A 166 -7.51 7.02 1.96
C HIS A 166 -7.43 8.27 2.85
N ALA A 167 -7.49 8.10 4.18
CA ALA A 167 -7.31 9.19 5.13
C ALA A 167 -5.91 9.83 5.02
N LEU A 168 -4.85 9.03 4.86
CA LEU A 168 -3.49 9.54 4.67
C LEU A 168 -3.39 10.37 3.38
N VAL A 169 -3.97 9.91 2.29
CA VAL A 169 -4.02 10.64 1.01
C VAL A 169 -4.76 11.98 1.17
N TRP A 170 -5.87 12.01 1.89
CA TRP A 170 -6.58 13.25 2.19
C TRP A 170 -5.76 14.21 3.05
N LYS A 171 -5.10 13.72 4.11
CA LYS A 171 -4.17 14.54 4.91
C LYS A 171 -3.08 15.16 4.04
N ALA A 172 -2.49 14.37 3.13
CA ALA A 172 -1.48 14.87 2.20
C ALA A 172 -2.01 15.99 1.30
N ARG A 173 -3.20 15.81 0.72
CA ARG A 173 -3.85 16.84 -0.11
C ARG A 173 -4.14 18.12 0.66
N HIS A 174 -4.65 18.03 1.89
CA HIS A 174 -4.90 19.19 2.74
C HIS A 174 -3.60 19.92 3.11
N ALA A 175 -2.50 19.17 3.26
CA ALA A 175 -1.18 19.73 3.50
C ALA A 175 -0.47 20.26 2.22
N GLY A 176 -1.12 20.18 1.05
CA GLY A 176 -0.53 20.61 -0.21
C GLY A 176 0.59 19.71 -0.73
N ILE A 177 0.68 18.46 -0.22
CA ILE A 177 1.69 17.49 -0.66
C ILE A 177 1.25 16.88 -1.99
N PRO A 178 2.10 16.95 -3.04
CA PRO A 178 1.77 16.41 -4.35
C PRO A 178 1.60 14.88 -4.33
N LEU A 179 0.63 14.41 -5.11
CA LEU A 179 0.43 12.99 -5.38
C LEU A 179 0.92 12.71 -6.81
N ARG A 180 1.97 11.88 -6.94
CA ARG A 180 2.64 11.62 -8.21
C ARG A 180 2.39 10.18 -8.68
N ARG A 181 1.78 10.06 -9.84
CA ARG A 181 1.62 8.77 -10.49
C ARG A 181 2.98 8.30 -11.01
N LEU A 182 3.36 7.10 -10.61
CA LEU A 182 4.48 6.36 -11.18
C LEU A 182 3.89 5.46 -12.29
N ALA A 183 4.35 5.67 -13.53
CA ALA A 183 3.76 5.03 -14.71
C ALA A 183 4.20 3.54 -14.83
N ALA A 184 3.95 2.78 -13.79
CA ALA A 184 4.24 1.35 -13.68
C ALA A 184 3.08 0.66 -12.93
N PRO A 185 2.81 -0.63 -13.15
CA PRO A 185 1.71 -1.34 -12.51
C PRO A 185 2.10 -1.90 -11.13
N ILE A 186 1.12 -1.97 -10.24
CA ILE A 186 1.10 -2.92 -9.12
C ILE A 186 -0.11 -3.83 -9.33
N TYR A 187 0.09 -5.13 -9.23
CA TYR A 187 -0.99 -6.10 -9.33
C TYR A 187 -1.42 -6.57 -7.96
N THR A 188 -2.72 -6.75 -7.77
CA THR A 188 -3.33 -7.33 -6.56
C THR A 188 -4.20 -8.53 -6.92
N SER A 189 -4.46 -9.38 -5.93
CA SER A 189 -5.29 -10.57 -6.14
C SER A 189 -6.76 -10.22 -6.37
N ALA A 190 -7.37 -10.85 -7.37
CA ALA A 190 -8.79 -10.76 -7.66
C ALA A 190 -9.64 -11.82 -6.90
N ARG A 191 -9.04 -12.63 -6.00
CA ARG A 191 -9.69 -13.73 -5.28
C ARG A 191 -10.98 -13.32 -4.56
N LYS A 192 -11.01 -12.15 -3.94
CA LYS A 192 -12.22 -11.64 -3.26
C LYS A 192 -13.41 -11.52 -4.21
N TYR A 193 -13.16 -11.12 -5.45
CA TYR A 193 -14.18 -11.02 -6.49
C TYR A 193 -14.64 -12.41 -6.97
N ALA A 194 -13.75 -13.40 -7.01
CA ALA A 194 -14.11 -14.77 -7.30
C ALA A 194 -14.94 -15.39 -6.17
N GLN A 195 -14.59 -15.17 -4.90
CA GLN A 195 -15.24 -15.75 -3.74
C GLN A 195 -16.60 -15.13 -3.43
N HIS A 196 -16.73 -13.80 -3.54
CA HIS A 196 -17.93 -13.07 -3.10
C HIS A 196 -18.79 -12.55 -4.25
N GLY A 197 -18.38 -12.79 -5.49
CA GLY A 197 -19.02 -12.30 -6.69
C GLY A 197 -18.64 -10.86 -7.05
N TRP A 198 -18.45 -10.62 -8.36
CA TRP A 198 -17.97 -9.33 -8.85
C TRP A 198 -18.89 -8.16 -8.53
N TRP A 199 -20.20 -8.29 -8.77
CA TRP A 199 -21.19 -7.22 -8.53
C TRP A 199 -21.25 -6.80 -7.07
N ARG A 200 -21.30 -7.78 -6.16
CA ARG A 200 -21.39 -7.52 -4.71
C ARG A 200 -20.15 -6.79 -4.22
N THR A 201 -18.97 -7.29 -4.59
CA THR A 201 -17.68 -6.72 -4.17
C THR A 201 -17.48 -5.32 -4.74
N THR A 202 -17.76 -5.13 -6.03
CA THR A 202 -17.65 -3.82 -6.69
C THR A 202 -18.58 -2.80 -6.04
N ARG A 203 -19.86 -3.16 -5.79
CA ARG A 203 -20.80 -2.26 -5.12
C ARG A 203 -20.34 -1.89 -3.72
N GLN A 204 -19.81 -2.84 -2.95
CA GLN A 204 -19.27 -2.57 -1.61
C GLN A 204 -18.12 -1.57 -1.67
N HIS A 205 -17.16 -1.76 -2.57
CA HIS A 205 -16.03 -0.85 -2.74
C HIS A 205 -16.48 0.55 -3.17
N LEU A 206 -17.42 0.67 -4.10
CA LEU A 206 -17.95 1.97 -4.53
C LEU A 206 -18.63 2.72 -3.38
N VAL A 207 -19.48 2.03 -2.61
CA VAL A 207 -20.18 2.64 -1.45
C VAL A 207 -19.16 3.10 -0.41
N LEU A 208 -18.14 2.28 -0.09
CA LEU A 208 -17.10 2.65 0.85
C LEU A 208 -16.32 3.87 0.35
N THR A 209 -15.90 3.86 -0.92
CA THR A 209 -15.18 4.98 -1.55
C THR A 209 -15.99 6.28 -1.46
N CYS A 210 -17.29 6.25 -1.83
CA CYS A 210 -18.14 7.43 -1.77
C CYS A 210 -18.32 7.95 -0.33
N ARG A 211 -18.53 7.04 0.64
CA ARG A 211 -18.66 7.42 2.06
C ARG A 211 -17.39 8.06 2.61
N GLN A 212 -16.23 7.48 2.31
CA GLN A 212 -14.94 8.01 2.74
C GLN A 212 -14.65 9.37 2.09
N ALA A 213 -14.85 9.50 0.78
CA ALA A 213 -14.67 10.76 0.08
C ALA A 213 -15.59 11.86 0.64
N TRP A 214 -16.86 11.54 0.92
CA TRP A 214 -17.83 12.48 1.51
C TRP A 214 -17.44 12.90 2.93
N ARG A 215 -16.99 11.96 3.77
CA ARG A 215 -16.54 12.25 5.14
C ARG A 215 -15.36 13.24 5.12
N HIS A 216 -14.30 12.92 4.39
CA HIS A 216 -13.09 13.72 4.38
C HIS A 216 -13.22 15.05 3.61
N SER A 217 -14.15 15.17 2.67
CA SER A 217 -14.43 16.46 2.01
C SER A 217 -15.04 17.50 2.95
N ARG A 218 -15.66 17.05 4.06
CA ARG A 218 -16.30 17.92 5.07
C ARG A 218 -15.39 18.29 6.23
N GLU A 219 -14.30 17.58 6.43
CA GLU A 219 -13.31 17.89 7.49
C GLU A 219 -12.51 19.19 7.20
N LYS A 220 -12.82 19.87 6.08
CA LYS A 220 -12.28 21.18 5.70
C LYS A 220 -13.11 22.38 6.23
N ALA A 221 -14.26 22.13 6.83
CA ALA A 221 -15.10 23.16 7.41
C ALA A 221 -14.91 23.20 8.94
#